data_02f22b903180c6ccbc08a595ef556f4e
#
_entry.id   02f22b903180c6ccbc08a595ef556f4e
#
_cell.length_a   1.000
_cell.length_b   1.000
_cell.length_c   1.000
_cell.angle_alpha   90.00
_cell.angle_beta   90.00
_cell.angle_gamma   90.00
#
_symmetry.space_group_name_H-M   'P 1'
#
loop_
_entity.id
_entity.type
_entity.pdbx_description
1 polymer ?
#
loop_
_entity_poly.entity_id
_entity_poly.type
_entity_poly.pdbx_seq_one_letter_code
_entity_poly.pdbx_strand_id
1 'polypeptide(L)'
;MSRKEIVHRAIEFAGAERVPIHYCNRDFDSSDTVACEYGRAADFVPAEPGMSEWGYVWEVLDKTMGQPRTHPLTGRDSLVCYVPPDPKACGRLDEVDRVLSDKDDRFVKFGLGITGFNQATFLRGFEDFLADLYMDREFVEEILDIVFGFENSIIEQAVQRPVDAVVFADDWGTQQGLIIAPDLWREVFRPRYADQFAQVHNAGKKVWFHSCGHVYSIIQDLIDIGVDVLEFLQPDLLGVDRLAEEFGGKVCFCCSIDHQRRAISGTRDEIFAYAQYLRDKLGTSNGGFIAYIEDYACLGMSEQNYQWIREAFHSLNLNTPTQTPIPPMSPLPLGEG
;
A
#
# COMPACT_ATOMS: atom_id res chain seq x y z
N MET A 1 11.01 23.98 7.15
CA MET A 1 11.30 22.61 6.66
C MET A 1 10.52 22.39 5.36
N SER A 2 11.10 21.76 4.30
CA SER A 2 10.34 21.41 3.10
C SER A 2 9.36 20.25 3.39
N ARG A 3 8.31 20.08 2.55
CA ARG A 3 7.36 18.95 2.68
C ARG A 3 8.10 17.61 2.62
N LYS A 4 9.03 17.45 1.70
CA LYS A 4 9.89 16.28 1.57
C LYS A 4 10.68 16.00 2.87
N GLU A 5 11.30 17.02 3.46
CA GLU A 5 12.08 16.85 4.69
C GLU A 5 11.19 16.45 5.88
N ILE A 6 9.96 16.96 5.97
CA ILE A 6 9.00 16.59 7.01
C ILE A 6 8.67 15.10 6.92
N VAL A 7 8.43 14.58 5.71
CA VAL A 7 8.16 13.14 5.50
C VAL A 7 9.38 12.29 5.86
N HIS A 8 10.58 12.66 5.38
CA HIS A 8 11.81 11.93 5.72
C HIS A 8 12.01 11.87 7.24
N ARG A 9 11.86 12.99 7.94
CA ARG A 9 12.04 13.03 9.39
C ARG A 9 11.00 12.22 10.14
N ALA A 10 9.76 12.14 9.65
CA ALA A 10 8.76 11.26 10.22
C ALA A 10 9.14 9.79 10.05
N ILE A 11 9.62 9.40 8.87
CA ILE A 11 10.07 8.02 8.57
C ILE A 11 11.31 7.66 9.41
N GLU A 12 12.24 8.59 9.58
CA GLU A 12 13.54 8.37 10.23
C GLU A 12 13.53 8.68 11.74
N PHE A 13 12.36 8.98 12.31
CA PHE A 13 12.22 9.36 13.73
C PHE A 13 13.15 10.53 14.14
N ALA A 14 13.37 11.46 13.22
CA ALA A 14 14.32 12.56 13.36
C ALA A 14 13.70 13.89 13.79
N GLY A 15 12.47 13.88 14.32
CA GLY A 15 11.77 15.06 14.80
C GLY A 15 11.18 15.88 13.67
N ALA A 16 10.11 15.39 13.06
CA ALA A 16 9.29 16.18 12.14
C ALA A 16 8.59 17.31 12.91
N GLU A 17 8.57 18.53 12.33
CA GLU A 17 7.94 19.68 13.01
C GLU A 17 6.41 19.58 13.07
N ARG A 18 5.83 18.68 12.29
CA ARG A 18 4.40 18.37 12.24
C ARG A 18 4.17 16.96 11.71
N VAL A 19 2.95 16.44 11.82
CA VAL A 19 2.52 15.21 11.16
C VAL A 19 2.47 15.44 9.66
N PRO A 20 3.19 14.66 8.83
CA PRO A 20 3.02 14.72 7.38
C PRO A 20 1.66 14.17 6.98
N ILE A 21 1.10 14.70 5.88
CA ILE A 21 -0.19 14.27 5.35
C ILE A 21 -0.02 13.78 3.92
N HIS A 22 -0.43 12.54 3.68
CA HIS A 22 -0.50 11.91 2.36
C HIS A 22 -1.94 11.89 1.86
N TYR A 23 -2.19 12.49 0.69
CA TYR A 23 -3.47 12.39 -0.03
C TYR A 23 -3.32 11.42 -1.20
N CYS A 24 -4.24 10.45 -1.32
CA CYS A 24 -4.13 9.38 -2.31
C CYS A 24 -4.81 9.68 -3.65
N ASN A 25 -6.10 10.03 -3.66
CA ASN A 25 -6.90 10.12 -4.89
C ASN A 25 -7.59 11.47 -5.13
N ARG A 26 -7.44 12.42 -4.21
CA ARG A 26 -8.07 13.75 -4.26
C ARG A 26 -7.23 14.76 -3.49
N ASP A 27 -7.37 16.07 -3.81
CA ASP A 27 -6.73 17.21 -3.12
C ASP A 27 -5.18 17.12 -3.05
N PHE A 28 -4.57 16.59 -4.10
CA PHE A 28 -3.13 16.34 -4.19
C PHE A 28 -2.24 17.55 -3.88
N ASP A 29 -2.70 18.77 -4.14
CA ASP A 29 -1.94 20.00 -3.84
C ASP A 29 -1.72 20.22 -2.33
N SER A 30 -2.58 19.61 -1.50
CA SER A 30 -2.49 19.65 -0.04
C SER A 30 -1.59 18.54 0.52
N SER A 31 -1.10 17.62 -0.31
CA SER A 31 -0.28 16.49 0.09
C SER A 31 1.18 16.88 0.32
N ASP A 32 1.82 16.26 1.32
CA ASP A 32 3.28 16.33 1.51
C ASP A 32 4.02 15.36 0.58
N THR A 33 3.29 14.48 -0.07
CA THR A 33 3.83 13.50 -1.02
C THR A 33 3.23 13.70 -2.41
N VAL A 34 3.94 13.22 -3.41
CA VAL A 34 3.41 13.06 -4.77
C VAL A 34 3.69 11.65 -5.26
N ALA A 35 2.68 11.00 -5.84
CA ALA A 35 2.81 9.67 -6.40
C ALA A 35 3.07 9.73 -7.90
N CYS A 36 3.85 8.77 -8.38
CA CYS A 36 4.01 8.43 -9.80
C CYS A 36 4.15 6.92 -9.92
N GLU A 37 3.79 6.37 -11.08
CA GLU A 37 3.83 4.94 -11.35
C GLU A 37 4.39 4.68 -12.74
N TYR A 38 4.84 3.45 -13.00
CA TYR A 38 5.18 3.07 -14.36
C TYR A 38 3.91 2.94 -15.23
N GLY A 39 4.03 3.31 -16.48
CA GLY A 39 2.96 3.21 -17.48
C GLY A 39 2.96 1.89 -18.23
N ARG A 40 1.96 1.70 -19.07
CA ARG A 40 1.97 0.63 -20.09
C ARG A 40 3.03 0.94 -21.15
N ALA A 41 3.45 -0.10 -21.89
CA ALA A 41 4.26 0.12 -23.09
C ALA A 41 3.51 1.05 -24.08
N ALA A 42 4.23 1.98 -24.68
CA ALA A 42 3.62 2.99 -25.56
C ALA A 42 2.93 2.39 -26.79
N ASP A 43 3.34 1.21 -27.22
CA ASP A 43 2.80 0.46 -28.37
C ASP A 43 1.75 -0.58 -27.97
N PHE A 44 1.46 -0.75 -26.68
CA PHE A 44 0.46 -1.71 -26.22
C PHE A 44 -0.96 -1.28 -26.64
N VAL A 45 -1.62 -2.14 -27.39
CA VAL A 45 -3.03 -1.99 -27.79
C VAL A 45 -3.84 -3.15 -27.21
N PRO A 46 -4.77 -2.90 -26.28
CA PRO A 46 -5.58 -3.98 -25.72
C PRO A 46 -6.48 -4.59 -26.80
N ALA A 47 -6.56 -5.92 -26.84
CA ALA A 47 -7.42 -6.64 -27.79
C ALA A 47 -8.93 -6.50 -27.48
N GLU A 48 -9.25 -6.23 -26.20
CA GLU A 48 -10.60 -5.92 -25.74
C GLU A 48 -10.58 -4.91 -24.59
N PRO A 49 -11.70 -4.21 -24.30
CA PRO A 49 -11.78 -3.29 -23.18
C PRO A 49 -11.46 -4.00 -21.85
N GLY A 50 -10.64 -3.35 -21.03
CA GLY A 50 -10.21 -3.90 -19.72
C GLY A 50 -9.02 -4.85 -19.78
N MET A 51 -8.53 -5.23 -20.98
CA MET A 51 -7.36 -6.10 -21.09
C MET A 51 -6.10 -5.37 -20.61
N SER A 52 -5.39 -5.99 -19.69
CA SER A 52 -4.07 -5.55 -19.21
C SER A 52 -2.95 -6.03 -20.13
N GLU A 53 -1.76 -5.43 -20.04
CA GLU A 53 -0.57 -5.97 -20.73
C GLU A 53 -0.18 -7.37 -20.27
N TRP A 54 -0.57 -7.73 -19.05
CA TRP A 54 -0.36 -9.06 -18.48
C TRP A 54 -1.33 -10.11 -19.04
N GLY A 55 -2.33 -9.72 -19.85
CA GLY A 55 -3.25 -10.61 -20.54
C GLY A 55 -4.52 -10.99 -19.75
N TYR A 56 -4.68 -10.54 -18.52
CA TYR A 56 -5.98 -10.66 -17.83
C TYR A 56 -6.91 -9.51 -18.23
N VAL A 57 -8.22 -9.74 -18.15
CA VAL A 57 -9.25 -8.72 -18.41
C VAL A 57 -9.87 -8.27 -17.09
N TRP A 58 -9.76 -6.98 -16.82
CA TRP A 58 -10.37 -6.34 -15.64
C TRP A 58 -11.83 -6.01 -15.90
N GLU A 59 -12.71 -6.36 -14.97
CA GLU A 59 -14.12 -6.06 -15.02
C GLU A 59 -14.55 -5.31 -13.76
N VAL A 60 -15.26 -4.20 -13.95
CA VAL A 60 -15.85 -3.42 -12.87
C VAL A 60 -17.36 -3.66 -12.86
N LEU A 61 -17.87 -4.25 -11.79
CA LEU A 61 -19.28 -4.48 -11.57
C LEU A 61 -19.84 -3.38 -10.65
N ASP A 62 -20.82 -2.65 -11.13
CA ASP A 62 -21.45 -1.53 -10.43
C ASP A 62 -20.44 -0.47 -9.95
N LYS A 63 -20.42 -0.22 -8.64
CA LYS A 63 -19.52 0.75 -7.97
C LYS A 63 -18.32 0.10 -7.29
N THR A 64 -18.05 -1.17 -7.58
CA THR A 64 -16.92 -1.89 -6.99
C THR A 64 -15.58 -1.43 -7.60
N MET A 65 -14.48 -1.79 -6.95
CA MET A 65 -13.13 -1.55 -7.49
C MET A 65 -12.81 -2.45 -8.70
N GLY A 66 -13.64 -3.45 -8.96
CA GLY A 66 -13.45 -4.44 -10.02
C GLY A 66 -12.58 -5.61 -9.61
N GLN A 67 -12.44 -6.55 -10.55
CA GLN A 67 -11.63 -7.76 -10.39
C GLN A 67 -11.23 -8.33 -11.74
N PRO A 68 -10.18 -9.18 -11.82
CA PRO A 68 -9.88 -9.92 -13.05
C PRO A 68 -11.04 -10.88 -13.37
N ARG A 69 -11.53 -10.80 -14.61
CA ARG A 69 -12.55 -11.71 -15.15
C ARG A 69 -11.94 -12.94 -15.83
N THR A 70 -10.77 -12.76 -16.43
CA THR A 70 -10.04 -13.83 -17.13
C THR A 70 -8.59 -13.86 -16.66
N HIS A 71 -7.99 -15.04 -16.73
CA HIS A 71 -6.62 -15.29 -16.29
C HIS A 71 -5.84 -15.95 -17.43
N PRO A 72 -4.67 -15.42 -17.85
CA PRO A 72 -3.91 -15.98 -18.97
C PRO A 72 -3.26 -17.33 -18.66
N LEU A 73 -2.95 -17.60 -17.38
CA LEU A 73 -2.27 -18.82 -16.96
C LEU A 73 -3.27 -19.84 -16.40
N THR A 74 -3.94 -20.57 -17.29
CA THR A 74 -4.96 -21.57 -16.92
C THR A 74 -4.37 -22.91 -16.48
N GLY A 75 -3.06 -23.12 -16.65
CA GLY A 75 -2.31 -24.32 -16.27
C GLY A 75 -0.89 -24.27 -16.85
N ARG A 76 -0.05 -25.26 -16.56
CA ARG A 76 1.35 -25.31 -17.01
C ARG A 76 1.52 -25.16 -18.53
N ASP A 77 0.62 -25.75 -19.32
CA ASP A 77 0.70 -25.66 -20.77
C ASP A 77 0.56 -24.21 -21.27
N SER A 78 -0.23 -23.39 -20.59
CA SER A 78 -0.39 -21.98 -20.95
C SER A 78 0.89 -21.16 -20.72
N LEU A 79 1.71 -21.54 -19.76
CA LEU A 79 2.97 -20.86 -19.46
C LEU A 79 3.98 -20.96 -20.60
N VAL A 80 3.98 -22.09 -21.35
CA VAL A 80 4.89 -22.31 -22.48
C VAL A 80 4.75 -21.24 -23.57
N CYS A 81 3.54 -20.74 -23.76
CA CYS A 81 3.23 -19.72 -24.78
C CYS A 81 3.03 -18.32 -24.19
N TYR A 82 3.12 -18.19 -22.87
CA TYR A 82 2.90 -16.91 -22.23
C TYR A 82 4.07 -15.95 -22.45
N VAL A 83 3.76 -14.74 -22.87
CA VAL A 83 4.74 -13.68 -23.07
C VAL A 83 4.41 -12.58 -22.07
N PRO A 84 5.23 -12.41 -21.00
CA PRO A 84 5.03 -11.34 -20.05
C PRO A 84 5.32 -9.96 -20.68
N PRO A 85 4.81 -8.87 -20.09
CA PRO A 85 5.16 -7.53 -20.52
C PRO A 85 6.68 -7.30 -20.47
N ASP A 86 7.21 -6.51 -21.42
CA ASP A 86 8.60 -6.08 -21.36
C ASP A 86 8.76 -4.94 -20.36
N PRO A 87 9.52 -5.11 -19.25
CA PRO A 87 9.73 -4.05 -18.26
C PRO A 87 10.56 -2.87 -18.82
N LYS A 88 11.23 -3.05 -19.95
CA LYS A 88 12.05 -2.03 -20.63
C LYS A 88 11.38 -1.42 -21.85
N ALA A 89 10.10 -1.72 -22.09
CA ALA A 89 9.35 -1.16 -23.21
C ALA A 89 9.32 0.36 -23.17
N CYS A 90 9.28 0.99 -24.33
CA CYS A 90 9.17 2.44 -24.47
C CYS A 90 7.89 2.95 -23.76
N GLY A 91 7.98 4.13 -23.11
CA GLY A 91 6.86 4.76 -22.42
C GLY A 91 6.69 4.36 -20.95
N ARG A 92 7.38 3.33 -20.46
CA ARG A 92 7.23 2.84 -19.07
C ARG A 92 7.39 3.92 -18.01
N LEU A 93 8.31 4.83 -18.18
CA LEU A 93 8.65 5.83 -17.16
C LEU A 93 8.37 7.28 -17.61
N ASP A 94 7.66 7.48 -18.70
CA ASP A 94 7.34 8.82 -19.21
C ASP A 94 6.52 9.62 -18.19
N GLU A 95 5.54 9.01 -17.54
CA GLU A 95 4.76 9.65 -16.48
C GLU A 95 5.62 9.98 -15.25
N VAL A 96 6.53 9.09 -14.88
CA VAL A 96 7.48 9.33 -13.79
C VAL A 96 8.36 10.53 -14.09
N ASP A 97 8.93 10.59 -15.29
CA ASP A 97 9.78 11.70 -15.72
C ASP A 97 9.00 13.01 -15.81
N ARG A 98 7.70 12.97 -16.21
CA ARG A 98 6.81 14.12 -16.21
C ARG A 98 6.56 14.62 -14.77
N VAL A 99 6.16 13.73 -13.85
CA VAL A 99 5.92 14.10 -12.44
C VAL A 99 7.19 14.67 -11.81
N LEU A 100 8.35 14.08 -12.10
CA LEU A 100 9.63 14.55 -11.58
C LEU A 100 10.04 15.91 -12.13
N SER A 101 9.66 16.27 -13.35
CA SER A 101 9.91 17.60 -13.92
C SER A 101 9.03 18.67 -13.30
N ASP A 102 7.80 18.32 -12.92
CA ASP A 102 6.78 19.25 -12.40
C ASP A 102 6.73 19.26 -10.85
N LYS A 103 7.53 18.40 -10.20
CA LYS A 103 7.54 18.31 -8.73
C LYS A 103 8.02 19.62 -8.11
N ASP A 104 7.37 19.94 -7.01
CA ASP A 104 7.79 20.98 -6.08
C ASP A 104 8.69 20.40 -4.95
N ASP A 105 8.46 20.80 -3.72
CA ASP A 105 9.20 20.33 -2.54
C ASP A 105 8.61 19.07 -1.87
N ARG A 106 7.69 18.34 -2.54
CA ARG A 106 7.05 17.14 -2.02
C ARG A 106 7.97 15.92 -2.07
N PHE A 107 7.67 14.95 -1.17
CA PHE A 107 8.27 13.63 -1.17
C PHE A 107 7.70 12.79 -2.31
N VAL A 108 8.56 12.21 -3.16
CA VAL A 108 8.15 11.48 -4.36
C VAL A 108 8.07 9.98 -4.07
N LYS A 109 6.86 9.43 -4.18
CA LYS A 109 6.54 7.99 -4.07
C LYS A 109 6.45 7.39 -5.46
N PHE A 110 7.29 6.41 -5.79
CA PHE A 110 7.16 5.62 -7.02
C PHE A 110 6.41 4.33 -6.73
N GLY A 111 5.23 4.17 -7.29
CA GLY A 111 4.39 2.99 -7.15
C GLY A 111 4.70 1.90 -8.19
N LEU A 112 4.72 0.67 -7.75
CA LEU A 112 4.77 -0.52 -8.61
C LEU A 112 3.37 -0.97 -9.06
N GLY A 113 2.31 -0.23 -8.69
CA GLY A 113 0.93 -0.68 -8.88
C GLY A 113 0.62 -1.89 -8.00
N ILE A 114 -0.16 -2.83 -8.53
CA ILE A 114 -0.42 -4.11 -7.86
C ILE A 114 0.80 -5.01 -8.02
N THR A 115 1.27 -5.60 -6.93
CA THR A 115 2.55 -6.31 -6.87
C THR A 115 2.42 -7.78 -6.45
N GLY A 116 3.50 -8.50 -6.56
CA GLY A 116 3.77 -9.79 -5.94
C GLY A 116 2.65 -10.81 -6.03
N PHE A 117 2.09 -11.15 -4.87
CA PHE A 117 1.02 -12.14 -4.74
C PHE A 117 -0.24 -11.76 -5.51
N ASN A 118 -0.71 -10.52 -5.37
CA ASN A 118 -1.91 -10.07 -6.07
C ASN A 118 -1.73 -10.15 -7.58
N GLN A 119 -0.59 -9.69 -8.11
CA GLN A 119 -0.30 -9.79 -9.54
C GLN A 119 -0.23 -11.24 -10.02
N ALA A 120 0.36 -12.15 -9.24
CA ALA A 120 0.41 -13.57 -9.54
C ALA A 120 -0.99 -14.22 -9.55
N THR A 121 -1.86 -13.85 -8.59
CA THR A 121 -3.24 -14.32 -8.57
C THR A 121 -4.06 -13.78 -9.75
N PHE A 122 -3.77 -12.58 -10.25
CA PHE A 122 -4.43 -12.06 -11.45
C PHE A 122 -4.04 -12.84 -12.71
N LEU A 123 -2.82 -13.36 -12.76
CA LEU A 123 -2.37 -14.21 -13.86
C LEU A 123 -2.99 -15.61 -13.82
N ARG A 124 -3.07 -16.23 -12.65
CA ARG A 124 -3.45 -17.65 -12.49
C ARG A 124 -4.91 -17.86 -12.10
N GLY A 125 -5.54 -16.89 -11.47
CA GLY A 125 -6.78 -17.01 -10.73
C GLY A 125 -6.51 -17.26 -9.24
N PHE A 126 -7.26 -16.56 -8.38
CA PHE A 126 -7.02 -16.53 -6.93
C PHE A 126 -7.09 -17.93 -6.30
N GLU A 127 -8.20 -18.66 -6.55
CA GLU A 127 -8.41 -19.98 -5.96
C GLU A 127 -7.38 -21.01 -6.47
N ASP A 128 -7.12 -20.99 -7.79
CA ASP A 128 -6.18 -21.89 -8.42
C ASP A 128 -4.75 -21.62 -7.95
N PHE A 129 -4.35 -20.36 -7.82
CA PHE A 129 -3.02 -19.99 -7.32
C PHE A 129 -2.82 -20.47 -5.88
N LEU A 130 -3.83 -20.30 -5.02
CA LEU A 130 -3.77 -20.80 -3.65
C LEU A 130 -3.69 -22.33 -3.57
N ALA A 131 -4.41 -23.04 -4.44
CA ALA A 131 -4.31 -24.49 -4.53
C ALA A 131 -2.91 -24.93 -5.00
N ASP A 132 -2.38 -24.30 -6.02
CA ASP A 132 -1.07 -24.61 -6.60
C ASP A 132 0.10 -24.35 -5.63
N LEU A 133 -0.04 -23.40 -4.68
CA LEU A 133 0.95 -23.23 -3.60
C LEU A 133 1.25 -24.50 -2.83
N TYR A 134 0.30 -25.43 -2.77
CA TYR A 134 0.42 -26.71 -2.07
C TYR A 134 0.55 -27.92 -3.02
N MET A 135 -0.02 -27.84 -4.22
CA MET A 135 -0.14 -28.97 -5.13
C MET A 135 0.86 -28.92 -6.30
N ASP A 136 1.26 -27.74 -6.73
CA ASP A 136 2.18 -27.53 -7.84
C ASP A 136 3.12 -26.35 -7.61
N ARG A 137 3.97 -26.49 -6.60
CA ARG A 137 4.88 -25.46 -6.15
C ARG A 137 5.81 -24.95 -7.27
N GLU A 138 6.27 -25.83 -8.12
CA GLU A 138 7.17 -25.45 -9.21
C GLU A 138 6.48 -24.50 -10.19
N PHE A 139 5.21 -24.73 -10.51
CA PHE A 139 4.42 -23.81 -11.34
C PHE A 139 4.23 -22.43 -10.70
N VAL A 140 3.98 -22.41 -9.39
CA VAL A 140 3.88 -21.15 -8.64
C VAL A 140 5.21 -20.38 -8.67
N GLU A 141 6.33 -21.05 -8.44
CA GLU A 141 7.65 -20.41 -8.47
C GLU A 141 7.94 -19.80 -9.86
N GLU A 142 7.59 -20.49 -10.96
CA GLU A 142 7.72 -19.96 -12.31
C GLU A 142 6.86 -18.71 -12.54
N ILE A 143 5.61 -18.67 -12.04
CA ILE A 143 4.75 -17.48 -12.10
C ILE A 143 5.36 -16.32 -11.29
N LEU A 144 5.82 -16.62 -10.08
CA LEU A 144 6.43 -15.61 -9.22
C LEU A 144 7.75 -15.08 -9.80
N ASP A 145 8.54 -15.91 -10.45
CA ASP A 145 9.78 -15.48 -11.12
C ASP A 145 9.48 -14.49 -12.26
N ILE A 146 8.39 -14.69 -12.98
CA ILE A 146 7.93 -13.75 -14.02
C ILE A 146 7.51 -12.42 -13.39
N VAL A 147 6.68 -12.45 -12.34
CA VAL A 147 6.14 -11.24 -11.70
C VAL A 147 7.26 -10.45 -11.02
N PHE A 148 8.00 -11.08 -10.12
CA PHE A 148 9.09 -10.43 -9.38
C PHE A 148 10.26 -10.02 -10.29
N GLY A 149 10.53 -10.79 -11.36
CA GLY A 149 11.53 -10.43 -12.38
C GLY A 149 11.17 -9.14 -13.12
N PHE A 150 9.90 -8.97 -13.49
CA PHE A 150 9.40 -7.72 -14.07
C PHE A 150 9.54 -6.56 -13.08
N GLU A 151 9.04 -6.73 -11.86
CA GLU A 151 9.11 -5.71 -10.81
C GLU A 151 10.54 -5.28 -10.49
N ASN A 152 11.46 -6.23 -10.35
CA ASN A 152 12.89 -5.97 -10.13
C ASN A 152 13.48 -5.09 -11.24
N SER A 153 13.12 -5.35 -12.49
CA SER A 153 13.59 -4.55 -13.62
C SER A 153 12.98 -3.13 -13.63
N ILE A 154 11.74 -2.98 -13.19
CA ILE A 154 11.11 -1.66 -13.01
C ILE A 154 11.76 -0.91 -11.85
N ILE A 155 12.01 -1.57 -10.71
CA ILE A 155 12.70 -0.98 -9.55
C ILE A 155 14.10 -0.48 -9.98
N GLU A 156 14.87 -1.31 -10.69
CA GLU A 156 16.20 -0.94 -11.20
C GLU A 156 16.18 0.38 -11.97
N GLN A 157 15.18 0.59 -12.82
CA GLN A 157 15.04 1.79 -13.63
C GLN A 157 14.53 3.00 -12.78
N ALA A 158 13.59 2.76 -11.86
CA ALA A 158 12.99 3.80 -11.04
C ALA A 158 13.97 4.40 -10.04
N VAL A 159 14.81 3.56 -9.40
CA VAL A 159 15.76 4.03 -8.38
C VAL A 159 16.92 4.86 -8.95
N GLN A 160 17.14 4.83 -10.26
CA GLN A 160 18.07 5.75 -10.94
C GLN A 160 17.52 7.18 -11.04
N ARG A 161 16.25 7.38 -10.75
CA ARG A 161 15.56 8.67 -10.77
C ARG A 161 15.52 9.28 -9.37
N PRO A 162 15.29 10.59 -9.24
CA PRO A 162 15.21 11.28 -7.95
C PRO A 162 13.86 11.06 -7.24
N VAL A 163 13.38 9.81 -7.21
CA VAL A 163 12.28 9.37 -6.34
C VAL A 163 12.78 9.20 -4.91
N ASP A 164 11.91 9.26 -3.92
CA ASP A 164 12.28 9.16 -2.50
C ASP A 164 11.96 7.78 -1.92
N ALA A 165 10.90 7.16 -2.41
CA ALA A 165 10.47 5.82 -2.00
C ALA A 165 9.96 5.00 -3.18
N VAL A 166 10.04 3.67 -3.03
CA VAL A 166 9.32 2.69 -3.86
C VAL A 166 8.16 2.14 -3.03
N VAL A 167 6.96 2.16 -3.62
CA VAL A 167 5.72 1.68 -2.99
C VAL A 167 5.35 0.32 -3.56
N PHE A 168 5.17 -0.64 -2.66
CA PHE A 168 4.66 -1.97 -2.92
C PHE A 168 3.21 -2.04 -2.42
N ALA A 169 2.29 -2.56 -3.21
CA ALA A 169 0.89 -2.74 -2.83
C ALA A 169 0.49 -4.20 -3.06
N ASP A 170 0.43 -4.96 -1.98
CA ASP A 170 0.16 -6.40 -2.01
C ASP A 170 -0.70 -6.82 -0.82
N ASP A 171 -1.96 -7.18 -1.08
CA ASP A 171 -2.96 -7.42 -0.06
C ASP A 171 -2.88 -8.86 0.47
N TRP A 172 -2.35 -8.99 1.68
CA TRP A 172 -2.09 -10.28 2.33
C TRP A 172 -3.14 -10.70 3.34
N GLY A 173 -4.02 -9.77 3.75
CA GLY A 173 -4.91 -10.00 4.87
C GLY A 173 -6.38 -10.17 4.48
N THR A 174 -7.04 -11.09 5.17
CA THR A 174 -8.50 -11.14 5.32
C THR A 174 -8.91 -10.32 6.56
N GLN A 175 -10.20 -10.33 6.92
CA GLN A 175 -10.65 -9.72 8.17
C GLN A 175 -10.19 -10.48 9.44
N GLN A 176 -9.72 -11.71 9.31
CA GLN A 176 -9.39 -12.58 10.43
C GLN A 176 -7.91 -12.95 10.54
N GLY A 177 -7.16 -12.85 9.46
CA GLY A 177 -5.75 -13.24 9.42
C GLY A 177 -5.18 -13.21 8.01
N LEU A 178 -3.96 -13.70 7.86
CA LEU A 178 -3.35 -13.83 6.55
C LEU A 178 -4.14 -14.78 5.63
N ILE A 179 -4.06 -14.52 4.32
CA ILE A 179 -4.66 -15.36 3.28
C ILE A 179 -4.00 -16.75 3.25
N ILE A 180 -2.71 -16.83 3.53
CA ILE A 180 -1.94 -18.09 3.60
C ILE A 180 -1.28 -18.24 4.98
N ALA A 181 -0.82 -19.44 5.30
CA ALA A 181 -0.08 -19.68 6.54
C ALA A 181 1.19 -18.79 6.61
N PRO A 182 1.48 -18.16 7.77
CA PRO A 182 2.66 -17.28 7.90
C PRO A 182 3.98 -17.98 7.55
N ASP A 183 4.14 -19.25 7.84
CA ASP A 183 5.35 -19.99 7.51
C ASP A 183 5.50 -20.19 6.00
N LEU A 184 4.40 -20.41 5.28
CA LEU A 184 4.40 -20.48 3.82
C LEU A 184 4.75 -19.12 3.20
N TRP A 185 4.25 -18.03 3.78
CA TRP A 185 4.63 -16.68 3.37
C TRP A 185 6.14 -16.43 3.56
N ARG A 186 6.70 -16.85 4.71
CA ARG A 186 8.14 -16.73 5.00
C ARG A 186 9.00 -17.53 4.04
N GLU A 187 8.53 -18.71 3.66
CA GLU A 187 9.25 -19.58 2.72
C GLU A 187 9.26 -19.00 1.29
N VAL A 188 8.10 -18.55 0.80
CA VAL A 188 7.88 -18.24 -0.63
C VAL A 188 8.12 -16.78 -0.96
N PHE A 189 7.54 -15.88 -0.16
CA PHE A 189 7.44 -14.46 -0.52
C PHE A 189 8.47 -13.59 0.18
N ARG A 190 8.75 -13.87 1.45
CA ARG A 190 9.71 -13.09 2.24
C ARG A 190 11.09 -12.94 1.56
N PRO A 191 11.71 -13.98 0.99
CA PRO A 191 12.99 -13.83 0.31
C PRO A 191 12.92 -12.90 -0.90
N ARG A 192 11.84 -12.97 -1.68
CA ARG A 192 11.63 -12.14 -2.86
C ARG A 192 11.47 -10.66 -2.50
N TYR A 193 10.68 -10.35 -1.46
CA TYR A 193 10.59 -8.99 -0.93
C TYR A 193 11.91 -8.51 -0.35
N ALA A 194 12.65 -9.36 0.35
CA ALA A 194 13.96 -9.00 0.91
C ALA A 194 14.93 -8.54 -0.20
N ASP A 195 14.95 -9.23 -1.33
CA ASP A 195 15.78 -8.86 -2.49
C ASP A 195 15.33 -7.51 -3.08
N GLN A 196 14.03 -7.28 -3.24
CA GLN A 196 13.48 -6.01 -3.74
C GLN A 196 13.77 -4.85 -2.78
N PHE A 197 13.57 -5.04 -1.48
CA PHE A 197 13.81 -4.00 -0.47
C PHE A 197 15.30 -3.67 -0.39
N ALA A 198 16.17 -4.67 -0.47
CA ALA A 198 17.62 -4.45 -0.55
C ALA A 198 18.01 -3.64 -1.80
N GLN A 199 17.40 -3.90 -2.95
CA GLN A 199 17.64 -3.12 -4.18
C GLN A 199 17.25 -1.65 -3.99
N VAL A 200 16.12 -1.36 -3.37
CA VAL A 200 15.65 -0.01 -3.05
C VAL A 200 16.60 0.69 -2.09
N HIS A 201 16.99 0.03 -0.99
CA HIS A 201 17.90 0.57 0.02
C HIS A 201 19.31 0.81 -0.50
N ASN A 202 19.83 -0.07 -1.36
CA ASN A 202 21.14 0.10 -1.98
C ASN A 202 21.23 1.37 -2.84
N ALA A 203 20.08 1.86 -3.33
CA ALA A 203 19.98 3.13 -4.02
C ALA A 203 19.68 4.33 -3.09
N GLY A 204 19.66 4.12 -1.77
CA GLY A 204 19.39 5.15 -0.77
C GLY A 204 17.93 5.61 -0.75
N LYS A 205 16.99 4.78 -1.20
CA LYS A 205 15.55 5.08 -1.22
C LYS A 205 14.83 4.36 -0.09
N LYS A 206 13.58 4.79 0.21
CA LYS A 206 12.74 4.19 1.24
C LYS A 206 11.83 3.12 0.65
N VAL A 207 11.51 2.11 1.46
CA VAL A 207 10.52 1.07 1.16
C VAL A 207 9.21 1.42 1.85
N TRP A 208 8.16 1.59 1.05
CA TRP A 208 6.80 1.85 1.50
C TRP A 208 5.92 0.66 1.12
N PHE A 209 5.31 0.01 2.10
CA PHE A 209 4.54 -1.21 1.87
C PHE A 209 3.09 -1.02 2.30
N HIS A 210 2.17 -1.17 1.34
CA HIS A 210 0.73 -1.20 1.56
C HIS A 210 0.24 -2.65 1.61
N SER A 211 -0.63 -2.95 2.56
CA SER A 211 -1.39 -4.19 2.59
C SER A 211 -2.71 -4.01 3.31
N CYS A 212 -3.79 -4.49 2.70
CA CYS A 212 -5.09 -4.57 3.34
C CYS A 212 -5.23 -5.78 4.26
N GLY A 213 -6.20 -5.69 5.19
CA GLY A 213 -6.60 -6.79 6.06
C GLY A 213 -5.68 -7.05 7.25
N HIS A 214 -5.88 -8.20 7.89
CA HIS A 214 -5.20 -8.57 9.13
C HIS A 214 -3.84 -9.23 8.84
N VAL A 215 -2.81 -8.42 8.66
CA VAL A 215 -1.43 -8.85 8.32
C VAL A 215 -0.48 -8.93 9.53
N TYR A 216 -1.03 -8.88 10.74
CA TYR A 216 -0.24 -8.76 11.98
C TYR A 216 0.89 -9.78 12.10
N SER A 217 0.67 -11.01 11.67
CA SER A 217 1.62 -12.14 11.82
C SER A 217 2.90 -12.01 10.98
N ILE A 218 2.95 -11.06 10.03
CA ILE A 218 4.12 -10.81 9.17
C ILE A 218 4.72 -9.42 9.34
N ILE A 219 4.18 -8.56 10.22
CA ILE A 219 4.71 -7.21 10.42
C ILE A 219 6.18 -7.24 10.84
N GLN A 220 6.55 -8.10 11.81
CA GLN A 220 7.94 -8.20 12.23
C GLN A 220 8.83 -8.69 11.10
N ASP A 221 8.38 -9.66 10.29
CA ASP A 221 9.13 -10.14 9.13
C ASP A 221 9.37 -9.03 8.10
N LEU A 222 8.34 -8.18 7.83
CA LEU A 222 8.48 -7.02 6.93
C LEU A 222 9.49 -5.99 7.48
N ILE A 223 9.46 -5.73 8.78
CA ILE A 223 10.44 -4.85 9.44
C ILE A 223 11.85 -5.44 9.31
N ASP A 224 12.02 -6.73 9.58
CA ASP A 224 13.31 -7.42 9.55
C ASP A 224 13.95 -7.41 8.15
N ILE A 225 13.15 -7.42 7.08
CA ILE A 225 13.65 -7.33 5.71
C ILE A 225 13.73 -5.90 5.19
N GLY A 226 13.38 -4.90 6.01
CA GLY A 226 13.71 -3.51 5.73
C GLY A 226 12.55 -2.63 5.24
N VAL A 227 11.31 -2.88 5.63
CA VAL A 227 10.24 -1.91 5.36
C VAL A 227 10.47 -0.63 6.20
N ASP A 228 10.38 0.55 5.57
CA ASP A 228 10.49 1.85 6.26
C ASP A 228 9.10 2.39 6.66
N VAL A 229 8.10 2.17 5.82
CA VAL A 229 6.72 2.64 6.05
C VAL A 229 5.74 1.52 5.81
N LEU A 230 4.87 1.26 6.79
CA LEU A 230 3.70 0.38 6.67
C LEU A 230 2.44 1.23 6.50
N GLU A 231 1.73 1.00 5.42
CA GLU A 231 0.50 1.72 5.10
C GLU A 231 -0.72 0.86 5.35
N PHE A 232 -1.56 1.29 6.31
CA PHE A 232 -2.76 0.56 6.74
C PHE A 232 -4.01 1.43 6.70
N LEU A 233 -5.03 0.96 5.99
CA LEU A 233 -6.31 1.63 5.84
C LEU A 233 -7.35 1.18 6.87
N GLN A 234 -7.04 0.09 7.57
CA GLN A 234 -7.87 -0.55 8.58
C GLN A 234 -7.08 -0.77 9.89
N PRO A 235 -6.51 0.28 10.49
CA PRO A 235 -5.62 0.12 11.64
C PRO A 235 -6.32 -0.46 12.88
N ASP A 236 -7.64 -0.28 13.03
CA ASP A 236 -8.42 -0.91 14.12
C ASP A 236 -8.39 -2.44 14.05
N LEU A 237 -8.33 -3.00 12.84
CA LEU A 237 -8.26 -4.46 12.62
C LEU A 237 -6.97 -5.07 13.20
N LEU A 238 -5.87 -4.33 13.14
CA LEU A 238 -4.56 -4.75 13.65
C LEU A 238 -4.38 -4.43 15.14
N GLY A 239 -5.20 -3.49 15.68
CA GLY A 239 -5.09 -3.00 17.03
C GLY A 239 -4.00 -1.93 17.20
N VAL A 240 -4.40 -0.66 17.16
CA VAL A 240 -3.46 0.48 17.19
C VAL A 240 -2.57 0.48 18.42
N ASP A 241 -3.11 0.15 19.62
CA ASP A 241 -2.30 0.07 20.84
C ASP A 241 -1.22 -1.01 20.73
N ARG A 242 -1.59 -2.17 20.18
CA ARG A 242 -0.67 -3.28 19.98
C ARG A 242 0.41 -2.95 18.95
N LEU A 243 0.05 -2.28 17.83
CA LEU A 243 1.02 -1.79 16.85
C LEU A 243 2.03 -0.83 17.50
N ALA A 244 1.54 0.09 18.34
CA ALA A 244 2.38 1.04 19.03
C ALA A 244 3.32 0.38 20.07
N GLU A 245 2.81 -0.58 20.84
CA GLU A 245 3.59 -1.29 21.87
C GLU A 245 4.68 -2.18 21.25
N GLU A 246 4.37 -2.93 20.18
CA GLU A 246 5.29 -3.91 19.62
C GLU A 246 6.23 -3.31 18.55
N PHE A 247 5.75 -2.34 17.76
CA PHE A 247 6.49 -1.83 16.59
C PHE A 247 6.75 -0.32 16.62
N GLY A 248 6.25 0.40 17.62
CA GLY A 248 6.53 1.83 17.79
C GLY A 248 8.01 2.13 17.86
N GLY A 249 8.48 3.10 17.06
CA GLY A 249 9.91 3.44 16.94
C GLY A 249 10.74 2.52 16.05
N LYS A 250 10.16 1.45 15.48
CA LYS A 250 10.85 0.50 14.58
C LYS A 250 10.48 0.71 13.11
N VAL A 251 9.27 1.16 12.85
CA VAL A 251 8.72 1.41 11.51
C VAL A 251 7.80 2.63 11.56
N CYS A 252 7.72 3.38 10.48
CA CYS A 252 6.76 4.46 10.34
C CYS A 252 5.41 3.91 9.86
N PHE A 253 4.32 4.34 10.52
CA PHE A 253 2.96 3.96 10.12
C PHE A 253 2.31 5.08 9.31
N CYS A 254 1.81 4.75 8.13
CA CYS A 254 0.94 5.61 7.34
C CYS A 254 -0.49 5.09 7.46
N CYS A 255 -1.32 5.76 8.27
CA CYS A 255 -2.66 5.26 8.56
C CYS A 255 -3.74 6.29 8.29
N SER A 256 -4.87 5.80 7.78
CA SER A 256 -6.11 6.55 7.64
C SER A 256 -6.97 6.48 8.90
N ILE A 257 -8.01 7.32 8.95
CA ILE A 257 -9.18 7.03 9.77
C ILE A 257 -9.75 5.70 9.29
N ASP A 258 -10.01 4.77 10.21
CA ASP A 258 -10.46 3.42 9.86
C ASP A 258 -11.58 3.41 8.81
N HIS A 259 -11.31 2.79 7.67
CA HIS A 259 -12.17 2.84 6.49
C HIS A 259 -13.45 2.02 6.61
N GLN A 260 -13.48 1.05 7.51
CA GLN A 260 -14.64 0.17 7.62
C GLN A 260 -15.79 0.79 8.40
N ARG A 261 -15.49 1.73 9.29
CA ARG A 261 -16.50 2.28 10.19
C ARG A 261 -16.41 3.79 10.32
N ARG A 262 -15.32 4.31 10.90
CA ARG A 262 -15.24 5.70 11.31
C ARG A 262 -15.22 6.65 10.13
N ALA A 263 -14.50 6.31 9.08
CA ALA A 263 -14.47 7.10 7.86
C ALA A 263 -15.81 7.13 7.13
N ILE A 264 -16.58 6.03 7.18
CA ILE A 264 -17.85 5.88 6.47
C ILE A 264 -19.01 6.48 7.27
N SER A 265 -19.13 6.15 8.56
CA SER A 265 -20.32 6.44 9.39
C SER A 265 -20.01 7.14 10.71
N GLY A 266 -18.76 7.50 10.98
CA GLY A 266 -18.36 8.20 12.19
C GLY A 266 -18.92 9.62 12.26
N THR A 267 -19.20 10.06 13.47
CA THR A 267 -19.50 11.47 13.76
C THR A 267 -18.21 12.30 13.68
N ARG A 268 -18.36 13.62 13.58
CA ARG A 268 -17.22 14.54 13.58
C ARG A 268 -16.32 14.32 14.79
N ASP A 269 -16.90 14.22 15.99
CA ASP A 269 -16.15 14.09 17.24
C ASP A 269 -15.39 12.76 17.29
N GLU A 270 -15.96 11.65 16.81
CA GLU A 270 -15.30 10.36 16.71
C GLU A 270 -14.11 10.40 15.72
N ILE A 271 -14.27 11.05 14.56
CA ILE A 271 -13.21 11.20 13.57
C ILE A 271 -12.04 12.02 14.14
N PHE A 272 -12.32 13.16 14.80
CA PHE A 272 -11.30 13.99 15.41
C PHE A 272 -10.57 13.28 16.56
N ALA A 273 -11.33 12.63 17.45
CA ALA A 273 -10.75 11.86 18.55
C ALA A 273 -9.85 10.71 18.03
N TYR A 274 -10.25 10.07 16.94
CA TYR A 274 -9.47 8.98 16.37
C TYR A 274 -8.19 9.46 15.68
N ALA A 275 -8.24 10.57 14.94
CA ALA A 275 -7.04 11.18 14.37
C ALA A 275 -6.00 11.50 15.46
N GLN A 276 -6.49 12.08 16.57
CA GLN A 276 -5.67 12.37 17.75
C GLN A 276 -5.06 11.10 18.36
N TYR A 277 -5.87 10.05 18.49
CA TYR A 277 -5.45 8.75 19.00
C TYR A 277 -4.34 8.11 18.14
N LEU A 278 -4.50 8.09 16.82
CA LEU A 278 -3.47 7.57 15.91
C LEU A 278 -2.15 8.31 16.11
N ARG A 279 -2.17 9.66 16.14
CA ARG A 279 -0.98 10.46 16.39
C ARG A 279 -0.35 10.14 17.74
N ASP A 280 -1.15 10.08 18.80
CA ASP A 280 -0.66 9.91 20.17
C ASP A 280 -0.08 8.52 20.40
N LYS A 281 -0.54 7.51 19.68
CA LYS A 281 -0.05 6.14 19.77
C LYS A 281 1.12 5.86 18.84
N LEU A 282 0.98 6.19 17.58
CA LEU A 282 1.94 5.81 16.53
C LEU A 282 3.04 6.87 16.34
N GLY A 283 2.77 8.13 16.64
CA GLY A 283 3.68 9.27 16.45
C GLY A 283 4.57 9.63 17.65
N THR A 284 4.79 8.72 18.61
CA THR A 284 5.44 9.05 19.90
C THR A 284 6.97 9.06 19.88
N SER A 285 7.58 8.41 18.91
CA SER A 285 9.03 8.22 18.86
C SER A 285 9.77 9.31 18.05
N ASN A 286 9.36 10.57 18.21
CA ASN A 286 9.96 11.70 17.48
C ASN A 286 9.69 11.67 15.97
N GLY A 287 8.61 11.01 15.56
CA GLY A 287 8.18 10.70 14.19
C GLY A 287 7.32 9.45 14.19
N GLY A 288 7.40 8.65 13.13
CA GLY A 288 6.78 7.32 13.06
C GLY A 288 5.31 7.31 12.66
N PHE A 289 4.71 8.47 12.34
CA PHE A 289 3.33 8.55 11.88
C PHE A 289 3.17 9.52 10.71
N ILE A 290 2.46 9.07 9.68
CA ILE A 290 2.01 9.84 8.53
C ILE A 290 0.49 9.69 8.45
N ALA A 291 -0.24 10.79 8.36
CA ALA A 291 -1.68 10.78 8.17
C ALA A 291 -2.01 10.44 6.71
N TYR A 292 -2.92 9.51 6.49
CA TYR A 292 -3.39 9.11 5.16
C TYR A 292 -4.81 9.57 4.93
N ILE A 293 -5.06 10.26 3.83
CA ILE A 293 -6.38 10.76 3.43
C ILE A 293 -6.73 10.25 2.04
N GLU A 294 -7.87 9.60 1.93
CA GLU A 294 -8.42 9.12 0.68
C GLU A 294 -9.93 9.30 0.64
N ASP A 295 -10.48 9.60 -0.54
CA ASP A 295 -11.92 9.66 -0.75
C ASP A 295 -12.45 8.28 -1.11
N TYR A 296 -13.22 7.69 -0.18
CA TYR A 296 -13.86 6.38 -0.32
C TYR A 296 -15.36 6.49 -0.62
N ALA A 297 -15.75 7.39 -1.49
CA ALA A 297 -17.13 7.50 -1.94
C ALA A 297 -17.67 6.16 -2.50
N CYS A 298 -16.82 5.33 -3.12
CA CYS A 298 -17.19 3.99 -3.59
C CYS A 298 -17.58 3.01 -2.46
N LEU A 299 -17.08 3.22 -1.24
CA LEU A 299 -17.45 2.45 -0.05
C LEU A 299 -18.55 3.11 0.78
N GLY A 300 -19.12 4.24 0.31
CA GLY A 300 -20.20 4.94 0.97
C GLY A 300 -19.76 6.09 1.89
N MET A 301 -18.49 6.51 1.85
CA MET A 301 -18.06 7.72 2.55
C MET A 301 -18.81 8.94 2.01
N SER A 302 -19.37 9.75 2.91
CA SER A 302 -19.99 11.01 2.54
C SER A 302 -18.94 12.11 2.33
N GLU A 303 -19.27 13.11 1.49
CA GLU A 303 -18.44 14.31 1.34
C GLU A 303 -18.18 14.99 2.70
N GLN A 304 -19.17 15.00 3.57
CA GLN A 304 -19.03 15.60 4.90
C GLN A 304 -17.99 14.85 5.77
N ASN A 305 -17.99 13.51 5.73
CA ASN A 305 -16.99 12.72 6.46
C ASN A 305 -15.59 12.95 5.87
N TYR A 306 -15.46 13.01 4.55
CA TYR A 306 -14.20 13.35 3.90
C TYR A 306 -13.65 14.70 4.38
N GLN A 307 -14.50 15.74 4.45
CA GLN A 307 -14.09 17.05 4.96
C GLN A 307 -13.69 17.00 6.45
N TRP A 308 -14.41 16.26 7.30
CA TRP A 308 -14.07 16.09 8.70
C TRP A 308 -12.73 15.35 8.88
N ILE A 309 -12.43 14.36 8.06
CA ILE A 309 -11.13 13.64 8.06
C ILE A 309 -10.01 14.62 7.73
N ARG A 310 -10.18 15.43 6.68
CA ARG A 310 -9.21 16.46 6.33
C ARG A 310 -8.97 17.45 7.47
N GLU A 311 -10.06 18.02 8.02
CA GLU A 311 -9.99 18.94 9.14
C GLU A 311 -9.31 18.31 10.36
N ALA A 312 -9.65 17.05 10.68
CA ALA A 312 -9.10 16.35 11.83
C ALA A 312 -7.58 16.20 11.71
N PHE A 313 -7.07 15.67 10.60
CA PHE A 313 -5.62 15.50 10.41
C PHE A 313 -4.88 16.83 10.32
N HIS A 314 -5.43 17.85 9.66
CA HIS A 314 -4.83 19.18 9.67
C HIS A 314 -4.79 19.81 11.06
N SER A 315 -5.79 19.56 11.89
CA SER A 315 -5.85 20.09 13.28
C SER A 315 -4.78 19.52 14.19
N LEU A 316 -4.24 18.34 13.91
CA LEU A 316 -3.12 17.76 14.67
C LEU A 316 -1.88 18.65 14.70
N ASN A 317 -1.72 19.47 13.67
CA ASN A 317 -0.58 20.36 13.51
C ASN A 317 -0.79 21.76 14.14
N LEU A 318 -2.00 22.04 14.65
CA LEU A 318 -2.36 23.33 15.25
C LEU A 318 -2.40 23.29 16.79
N ASN A 319 -2.47 22.10 17.39
CA ASN A 319 -2.72 21.94 18.83
C ASN A 319 -1.59 21.20 19.55
N THR A 320 -1.19 21.71 20.71
CA THR A 320 -0.40 21.00 21.72
C THR A 320 -1.22 19.82 22.30
N PRO A 321 -0.59 18.70 22.71
CA PRO A 321 -1.30 17.49 23.12
C PRO A 321 -2.32 17.74 24.24
N THR A 322 -3.58 17.44 23.98
CA THR A 322 -4.61 17.31 25.01
C THR A 322 -4.90 15.84 25.21
N GLN A 323 -4.56 15.32 26.39
CA GLN A 323 -4.93 13.95 26.78
C GLN A 323 -6.45 13.87 26.98
N THR A 324 -7.16 13.46 25.98
CA THR A 324 -8.58 13.11 26.12
C THR A 324 -8.72 11.60 25.94
N PRO A 325 -9.25 10.85 26.92
CA PRO A 325 -9.49 9.42 26.78
C PRO A 325 -10.54 9.18 25.70
N ILE A 326 -10.26 8.31 24.76
CA ILE A 326 -11.23 7.85 23.77
C ILE A 326 -12.15 6.83 24.45
N PRO A 327 -13.48 6.95 24.36
CA PRO A 327 -14.37 5.92 24.85
C PRO A 327 -14.13 4.60 24.06
N PRO A 328 -14.07 3.45 24.76
CA PRO A 328 -13.93 2.17 24.10
C PRO A 328 -15.11 1.95 23.14
N MET A 329 -14.82 1.59 21.90
CA MET A 329 -15.86 1.23 20.94
C MET A 329 -16.47 -0.11 21.29
N SER A 330 -17.79 -0.20 21.18
CA SER A 330 -18.50 -1.46 21.27
C SER A 330 -18.00 -2.44 20.21
N PRO A 331 -17.77 -3.73 20.53
CA PRO A 331 -17.40 -4.72 19.54
C PRO A 331 -18.46 -4.83 18.45
N LEU A 332 -18.02 -5.16 17.21
CA LEU A 332 -18.95 -5.45 16.12
C LEU A 332 -19.92 -6.55 16.55
N PRO A 333 -21.23 -6.46 16.22
CA PRO A 333 -22.05 -7.63 16.19
C PRO A 333 -21.42 -8.60 15.20
N LEU A 334 -21.04 -9.78 15.67
CA LEU A 334 -20.67 -10.90 14.81
C LEU A 334 -21.87 -11.11 13.90
N GLY A 335 -21.68 -10.87 12.59
CA GLY A 335 -22.73 -11.12 11.62
C GLY A 335 -23.19 -12.57 11.79
N GLU A 336 -24.46 -12.74 12.06
CA GLU A 336 -25.11 -14.04 11.96
C GLU A 336 -25.06 -14.48 10.50
N GLY A 337 -24.51 -15.69 10.30
CA GLY A 337 -24.03 -16.39 9.15
C GLY A 337 -24.72 -16.36 7.81
#